data_e00ed4016bcab2c733a007373f10b8b5
#
_entry.id   e00ed4016bcab2c733a007373f10b8b5
#
_cell.length_a   1.000
_cell.length_b   1.000
_cell.length_c   1.000
_cell.angle_alpha   90.00
_cell.angle_beta   90.00
_cell.angle_gamma   90.00
#
_symmetry.space_group_name_H-M   'P 1'
#
loop_
_entity.id
_entity.type
_entity.pdbx_description
1 polymer ?
#
loop_
_entity_poly.entity_id
_entity_poly.type
_entity_poly.pdbx_seq_one_letter_code
_entity_poly.pdbx_strand_id
1 'polypeptide(L)'
;MSDRLEGKVPKGWGYELIWATNDKYCGKIMVFEKVGSKFSMHFHKEKDETWFVNDGKFLLRWIDTKEAKLYTKELNPGDTWHNPPLQPHQLEALVPNSSVT
;
A
#
# COMPACT_ATOMS: atom_id res chain seq x y z
N MET A 1 12.12 22.74 13.18
CA MET A 1 11.29 21.67 12.60
C MET A 1 11.28 21.77 11.08
N SER A 2 11.36 20.68 10.42
CA SER A 2 11.20 20.68 8.97
C SER A 2 9.73 20.92 8.62
N ASP A 3 9.47 21.83 7.71
CA ASP A 3 8.15 22.11 7.17
C ASP A 3 7.90 21.39 5.84
N ARG A 4 8.75 20.46 5.51
CA ARG A 4 8.64 19.67 4.28
C ARG A 4 8.90 18.21 4.55
N LEU A 5 8.41 17.37 3.66
CA LEU A 5 8.61 15.93 3.73
C LEU A 5 9.94 15.58 3.05
N GLU A 6 10.89 15.12 3.84
CA GLU A 6 12.19 14.69 3.33
C GLU A 6 12.21 13.22 2.93
N GLY A 7 11.14 12.50 3.26
CA GLY A 7 11.05 11.07 3.00
C GLY A 7 10.38 10.69 1.69
N LYS A 8 10.41 11.57 0.67
CA LYS A 8 9.83 11.21 -0.63
C LYS A 8 10.73 10.24 -1.37
N VAL A 9 10.21 9.07 -1.67
CA VAL A 9 10.95 8.00 -2.35
C VAL A 9 10.24 7.66 -3.65
N PRO A 10 10.87 7.91 -4.82
CA PRO A 10 10.29 7.53 -6.11
C PRO A 10 10.19 6.01 -6.24
N LYS A 11 9.11 5.55 -6.88
CA LYS A 11 8.89 4.14 -7.19
C LYS A 11 8.41 4.03 -8.63
N GLY A 12 8.52 2.84 -9.21
CA GLY A 12 8.03 2.60 -10.57
C GLY A 12 6.52 2.83 -10.72
N TRP A 13 5.76 2.68 -9.64
CA TRP A 13 4.31 2.87 -9.62
C TRP A 13 3.88 4.27 -9.14
N GLY A 14 4.80 5.12 -8.72
CA GLY A 14 4.51 6.44 -8.19
C GLY A 14 5.53 6.85 -7.15
N TYR A 15 5.10 7.11 -5.93
CA TYR A 15 6.05 7.48 -4.88
C TYR A 15 5.49 7.21 -3.48
N GLU A 16 6.39 7.16 -2.50
CA GLU A 16 6.07 7.10 -1.08
C GLU A 16 6.45 8.42 -0.42
N LEU A 17 5.62 8.89 0.50
CA LEU A 17 5.92 10.00 1.39
C LEU A 17 6.01 9.43 2.81
N ILE A 18 7.23 9.29 3.31
CA ILE A 18 7.45 8.76 4.65
C ILE A 18 7.37 9.94 5.62
N TRP A 19 6.33 9.98 6.44
CA TRP A 19 6.10 11.08 7.38
C TRP A 19 6.46 10.71 8.82
N ALA A 20 6.70 9.44 9.13
CA ALA A 20 7.17 8.99 10.42
C ALA A 20 7.94 7.69 10.28
N THR A 21 9.09 7.63 10.93
CA THR A 21 9.86 6.37 11.00
C THR A 21 10.65 6.37 12.31
N ASN A 22 10.55 5.28 13.02
CA ASN A 22 11.27 5.05 14.26
C ASN A 22 11.40 3.55 14.51
N ASP A 23 11.88 3.15 15.68
CA ASP A 23 12.08 1.75 16.01
C ASP A 23 10.80 0.96 16.28
N LYS A 24 9.66 1.64 16.33
CA LYS A 24 8.36 1.04 16.63
C LYS A 24 7.47 0.92 15.40
N TYR A 25 7.45 1.97 14.56
CA TYR A 25 6.55 2.01 13.41
C TYR A 25 7.08 2.92 12.31
N CYS A 26 6.48 2.77 11.14
CA CYS A 26 6.69 3.64 10.00
C CYS A 26 5.32 4.09 9.49
N GLY A 27 5.16 5.42 9.33
CA GLY A 27 3.98 6.01 8.72
C GLY A 27 4.33 6.58 7.36
N LYS A 28 3.55 6.21 6.33
CA LYS A 28 3.80 6.71 4.99
C LYS A 28 2.52 6.78 4.17
N ILE A 29 2.55 7.64 3.16
CA ILE A 29 1.52 7.74 2.14
C ILE A 29 2.12 7.19 0.85
N MET A 30 1.39 6.27 0.20
CA MET A 30 1.79 5.70 -1.08
C MET A 30 0.87 6.27 -2.15
N VAL A 31 1.43 6.94 -3.15
CA VAL A 31 0.69 7.56 -4.25
C VAL A 31 0.96 6.79 -5.54
N PHE A 32 -0.11 6.30 -6.15
CA PHE A 32 -0.07 5.54 -7.40
C PHE A 32 -0.58 6.48 -8.50
N GLU A 33 0.34 6.97 -9.33
CA GLU A 33 0.04 8.09 -10.21
C GLU A 33 -0.82 7.74 -11.42
N LYS A 34 -0.64 6.53 -11.97
CA LYS A 34 -1.31 6.13 -13.22
C LYS A 34 -2.22 4.93 -13.01
N VAL A 35 -3.26 4.84 -13.83
CA VAL A 35 -4.09 3.64 -13.88
C VAL A 35 -3.22 2.43 -14.21
N GLY A 36 -3.40 1.35 -13.48
CA GLY A 36 -2.62 0.13 -13.64
C GLY A 36 -1.29 0.12 -12.90
N SER A 37 -0.91 1.24 -12.26
CA SER A 37 0.29 1.28 -11.41
C SER A 37 0.14 0.30 -10.27
N LYS A 38 1.16 -0.53 -10.06
CA LYS A 38 1.15 -1.54 -9.01
C LYS A 38 2.57 -1.92 -8.63
N PHE A 39 2.74 -2.36 -7.39
CA PHE A 39 3.96 -3.04 -6.99
C PHE A 39 3.81 -4.56 -7.19
N SER A 40 4.93 -5.28 -7.13
CA SER A 40 4.91 -6.73 -7.29
C SER A 40 4.24 -7.40 -6.09
N MET A 41 3.59 -8.54 -6.34
CA MET A 41 3.08 -9.38 -5.26
C MET A 41 4.23 -9.75 -4.32
N HIS A 42 4.09 -9.45 -3.04
CA HIS A 42 5.12 -9.74 -2.04
C HIS A 42 4.52 -9.93 -0.66
N PHE A 43 5.33 -10.42 0.25
CA PHE A 43 4.96 -10.55 1.67
C PHE A 43 6.11 -10.05 2.54
N HIS A 44 5.78 -9.75 3.78
CA HIS A 44 6.77 -9.37 4.79
C HIS A 44 6.85 -10.48 5.85
N LYS A 45 8.06 -10.79 6.30
CA LYS A 45 8.25 -11.87 7.29
C LYS A 45 7.77 -11.47 8.68
N GLU A 46 8.04 -10.22 9.08
CA GLU A 46 7.75 -9.76 10.45
C GLU A 46 6.86 -8.52 10.47
N LYS A 47 6.86 -7.77 9.39
CA LYS A 47 6.13 -6.50 9.32
C LYS A 47 4.63 -6.74 9.28
N ASP A 48 3.93 -6.03 10.14
CA ASP A 48 2.48 -5.96 10.17
C ASP A 48 2.08 -4.59 9.65
N GLU A 49 1.16 -4.51 8.71
CA GLU A 49 0.77 -3.21 8.16
C GLU A 49 -0.73 -3.13 7.92
N THR A 50 -1.25 -1.90 8.00
CA THR A 50 -2.63 -1.61 7.68
C THR A 50 -2.67 -0.40 6.76
N TRP A 51 -3.48 -0.48 5.72
CA TRP A 51 -3.71 0.62 4.79
C TRP A 51 -5.06 1.29 5.06
N PHE A 52 -5.08 2.60 4.85
CA PHE A 52 -6.29 3.39 4.77
C PHE A 52 -6.31 4.07 3.40
N VAL A 53 -7.38 3.88 2.63
CA VAL A 53 -7.50 4.49 1.30
C VAL A 53 -7.91 5.94 1.46
N ASN A 54 -7.05 6.87 1.01
CA ASN A 54 -7.32 8.31 1.06
C ASN A 54 -8.15 8.76 -0.14
N ASP A 55 -7.68 8.41 -1.34
CA ASP A 55 -8.26 8.85 -2.60
C ASP A 55 -8.18 7.76 -3.65
N GLY A 56 -9.07 7.83 -4.63
CA GLY A 56 -9.01 6.98 -5.80
C GLY A 56 -9.68 5.63 -5.59
N LYS A 57 -9.15 4.62 -6.23
CA LYS A 57 -9.71 3.27 -6.23
C LYS A 57 -8.62 2.27 -6.50
N PHE A 58 -8.62 1.17 -5.75
CA PHE A 58 -7.62 0.12 -5.88
C PHE A 58 -8.24 -1.25 -6.11
N LEU A 59 -7.51 -2.09 -6.81
CA LEU A 59 -7.74 -3.53 -6.81
C LEU A 59 -6.69 -4.14 -5.89
N LEU A 60 -7.16 -4.77 -4.83
CA LEU A 60 -6.33 -5.52 -3.91
C LEU A 60 -6.31 -6.98 -4.35
N ARG A 61 -5.12 -7.58 -4.37
CA ARG A 61 -4.95 -9.02 -4.52
C ARG A 61 -4.19 -9.55 -3.33
N TRP A 62 -4.65 -10.65 -2.77
CA TRP A 62 -3.90 -11.35 -1.72
C TRP A 62 -4.00 -12.86 -1.89
N ILE A 63 -3.06 -13.56 -1.31
CA ILE A 63 -3.02 -15.01 -1.38
C ILE A 63 -3.21 -15.59 0.02
N ASP A 64 -4.22 -16.45 0.16
CA ASP A 64 -4.36 -17.28 1.35
C ASP A 64 -3.40 -18.46 1.17
N THR A 65 -2.32 -18.48 1.95
CA THR A 65 -1.27 -19.48 1.81
C THR A 65 -1.67 -20.85 2.34
N LYS A 66 -2.67 -20.90 3.22
CA LYS A 66 -3.19 -22.18 3.72
C LYS A 66 -4.02 -22.89 2.65
N GLU A 67 -4.84 -22.13 1.94
CA GLU A 67 -5.69 -22.64 0.87
C GLU A 67 -5.00 -22.62 -0.49
N ALA A 68 -3.86 -21.93 -0.60
CA ALA A 68 -3.16 -21.67 -1.87
C ALA A 68 -4.11 -21.02 -2.89
N LYS A 69 -4.84 -19.99 -2.46
CA LYS A 69 -5.89 -19.37 -3.26
C LYS A 69 -5.71 -17.86 -3.33
N LEU A 70 -5.87 -17.32 -4.54
CA LEU A 70 -5.82 -15.88 -4.80
C LEU A 70 -7.20 -15.27 -4.63
N TYR A 71 -7.27 -14.18 -3.87
CA TYR A 71 -8.47 -13.39 -3.69
C TYR A 71 -8.26 -11.98 -4.20
N THR A 72 -9.35 -11.35 -4.60
CA THR A 72 -9.34 -9.95 -5.02
C THR A 72 -10.43 -9.18 -4.31
N LYS A 73 -10.20 -7.87 -4.13
CA LYS A 73 -11.17 -6.97 -3.54
C LYS A 73 -10.93 -5.55 -4.04
N GLU A 74 -12.01 -4.83 -4.36
CA GLU A 74 -11.93 -3.41 -4.68
C GLU A 74 -11.93 -2.60 -3.38
N LEU A 75 -11.01 -1.64 -3.29
CA LEU A 75 -10.93 -0.71 -2.16
C LEU A 75 -11.25 0.70 -2.62
N ASN A 76 -12.09 1.38 -1.86
CA ASN A 76 -12.54 2.74 -2.13
C ASN A 76 -12.14 3.68 -0.98
N PRO A 77 -12.18 5.02 -1.17
CA PRO A 77 -11.83 5.94 -0.10
C PRO A 77 -12.55 5.64 1.21
N GLY A 78 -11.80 5.64 2.30
CA GLY A 78 -12.30 5.27 3.62
C GLY A 78 -12.18 3.81 3.98
N ASP A 79 -11.89 2.94 3.01
CA ASP A 79 -11.68 1.52 3.29
C ASP A 79 -10.32 1.29 3.92
N THR A 80 -10.25 0.25 4.77
CA THR A 80 -9.01 -0.19 5.38
C THR A 80 -8.74 -1.65 5.02
N TRP A 81 -7.47 -2.00 5.03
CA TRP A 81 -7.04 -3.37 4.80
C TRP A 81 -5.81 -3.69 5.64
N HIS A 82 -5.85 -4.81 6.33
CA HIS A 82 -4.75 -5.29 7.16
C HIS A 82 -3.98 -6.39 6.46
N ASN A 83 -2.67 -6.21 6.34
CA ASN A 83 -1.75 -7.23 5.83
C ASN A 83 -0.97 -7.82 7.00
N PRO A 84 -1.36 -9.01 7.47
CA PRO A 84 -0.58 -9.68 8.50
C PRO A 84 0.76 -10.16 7.93
N PRO A 85 1.75 -10.43 8.79
CA PRO A 85 3.00 -11.05 8.33
C PRO A 85 2.75 -12.32 7.54
N LEU A 86 3.59 -12.56 6.53
CA LEU A 86 3.60 -13.76 5.68
C LEU A 86 2.47 -13.86 4.66
N GLN A 87 1.50 -12.93 4.65
CA GLN A 87 0.44 -12.95 3.65
C GLN A 87 0.86 -12.14 2.42
N PRO A 88 0.99 -12.78 1.24
CA PRO A 88 1.29 -12.06 0.02
C PRO A 88 0.16 -11.12 -0.38
N HIS A 89 0.52 -9.94 -0.85
CA HIS A 89 -0.43 -8.89 -1.24
C HIS A 89 0.11 -8.02 -2.35
N GLN A 90 -0.82 -7.36 -3.07
CA GLN A 90 -0.51 -6.44 -4.14
C GLN A 90 -1.65 -5.43 -4.28
N LEU A 91 -1.30 -4.16 -4.50
CA LEU A 91 -2.26 -3.11 -4.85
C LEU A 91 -2.03 -2.65 -6.27
N GLU A 92 -3.12 -2.46 -7.00
CA GLU A 92 -3.12 -1.86 -8.32
C GLU A 92 -4.10 -0.69 -8.34
N ALA A 93 -3.66 0.46 -8.84
CA ALA A 93 -4.53 1.62 -8.97
C ALA A 93 -5.50 1.44 -10.14
N LEU A 94 -6.78 1.64 -9.89
CA LEU A 94 -7.83 1.57 -10.91
C LEU A 94 -8.16 2.94 -11.49
N VAL A 95 -7.76 4.02 -10.83
CA VAL A 95 -7.89 5.41 -11.30
C VAL A 95 -6.59 6.15 -11.03
N PRO A 96 -6.31 7.27 -11.76
CA PRO A 96 -5.05 8.01 -11.54
C PRO A 96 -5.01 8.65 -10.14
N ASN A 97 -3.79 8.84 -9.63
CA ASN A 97 -3.55 9.52 -8.35
C ASN A 97 -4.31 8.91 -7.17
N SER A 98 -4.36 7.59 -7.14
CA SER A 98 -4.91 6.86 -6.00
C SER A 98 -3.87 6.79 -4.88
N SER A 99 -4.31 6.91 -3.62
CA SER A 99 -3.37 6.92 -2.50
C SER A 99 -3.89 6.19 -1.28
N VAL A 100 -2.95 5.59 -0.55
CA VAL A 100 -3.18 4.93 0.74
C VAL A 100 -2.19 5.45 1.77
N THR A 101 -2.63 5.48 3.02
CA THR A 101 -1.77 5.77 4.17
C THR A 101 -1.51 4.50 4.93
#